data_99951e0eb7db4dfd5b77a89d19ac49ec
#
_entry.id   99951e0eb7db4dfd5b77a89d19ac49ec
#
_cell.length_a   1.000
_cell.length_b   1.000
_cell.length_c   1.000
_cell.angle_alpha   90.00
_cell.angle_beta   90.00
_cell.angle_gamma   90.00
#
_symmetry.space_group_name_H-M   'P 1'
#
loop_
_entity.id
_entity.type
_entity.pdbx_description
1 polymer ?
#
loop_
_entity_poly.entity_id
_entity_poly.type
_entity_poly.pdbx_seq_one_letter_code
_entity_poly.pdbx_strand_id
1 'polypeptide(L)' 'MQVKVYSTPTCPYCSMAMKYLDSKNIGYEEIDVSADKDAADELVAKSGQRGVPVIDIDGNIVVGFDKDRIDSFL' A
#
# COMPACT_ATOMS: atom_id res chain seq x y z
N MET A 1 -0.64 5.72 -14.33
CA MET A 1 -0.49 4.65 -13.32
C MET A 1 -1.18 5.06 -12.03
N GLN A 2 -2.02 4.20 -11.50
CA GLN A 2 -2.75 4.49 -10.26
C GLN A 2 -2.18 3.62 -9.13
N VAL A 3 -1.68 4.28 -8.08
CA VAL A 3 -1.05 3.59 -6.94
C VAL A 3 -1.79 3.99 -5.66
N LYS A 4 -2.18 2.98 -4.88
CA LYS A 4 -2.83 3.17 -3.58
C LYS A 4 -2.01 2.46 -2.51
N VAL A 5 -1.79 3.12 -1.37
CA VAL A 5 -1.10 2.52 -0.23
C VAL A 5 -2.06 2.45 0.94
N TYR A 6 -2.42 1.24 1.31
CA TYR A 6 -3.26 0.99 2.49
C TYR A 6 -2.35 0.92 3.71
N SER A 7 -2.58 1.81 4.67
CA SER A 7 -1.67 2.00 5.79
C SER A 7 -2.41 2.30 7.09
N THR A 8 -1.64 2.38 8.18
CA THR A 8 -2.10 2.89 9.47
C THR A 8 -1.09 3.92 9.98
N PRO A 9 -1.50 4.85 10.87
CA PRO A 9 -0.58 5.91 11.34
C PRO A 9 0.63 5.39 12.12
N THR A 10 0.55 4.19 12.68
CA THR A 10 1.60 3.64 13.54
C THR A 10 2.41 2.53 12.86
N CYS A 11 2.37 2.44 11.55
CA CYS A 11 3.03 1.37 10.80
C CYS A 11 4.38 1.85 10.24
N PRO A 12 5.53 1.39 10.78
CA PRO A 12 6.83 1.80 10.26
C PRO A 12 7.07 1.35 8.82
N TYR A 13 6.64 0.15 8.46
CA TYR A 13 6.82 -0.36 7.10
C TYR A 13 5.96 0.39 6.08
N CYS A 14 4.80 0.90 6.51
CA CYS A 14 3.99 1.76 5.66
C CYS A 14 4.73 3.04 5.30
N SER A 15 5.37 3.67 6.30
CA SER A 15 6.18 4.86 6.07
C SER A 15 7.34 4.57 5.13
N MET A 16 8.00 3.43 5.29
CA MET A 16 9.10 3.02 4.42
C MET A 16 8.63 2.83 2.98
N ALA A 17 7.48 2.21 2.78
CA ALA A 17 6.92 2.00 1.46
C ALA A 17 6.59 3.34 0.78
N MET A 18 5.98 4.26 1.52
CA MET A 18 5.64 5.58 0.98
C MET A 18 6.88 6.38 0.63
N LYS A 19 7.91 6.35 1.48
CA LYS A 19 9.19 7.02 1.20
C LYS A 19 9.86 6.43 -0.04
N TYR A 20 9.76 5.13 -0.22
CA TYR A 20 10.33 4.46 -1.38
C TYR A 20 9.65 4.94 -2.67
N LEU A 21 8.32 5.02 -2.67
CA LEU A 21 7.58 5.55 -3.81
C LEU A 21 7.91 7.01 -4.07
N ASP A 22 8.03 7.82 -3.02
CA ASP A 22 8.45 9.22 -3.14
C ASP A 22 9.83 9.34 -3.79
N SER A 23 10.76 8.48 -3.40
CA SER A 23 12.12 8.50 -3.95
C SER A 23 12.15 8.19 -5.44
N LYS A 24 11.14 7.53 -5.96
CA LYS A 24 11.00 7.19 -7.38
C LYS A 24 10.08 8.16 -8.12
N ASN A 25 9.65 9.24 -7.46
CA ASN A 25 8.72 10.22 -8.02
C ASN A 25 7.39 9.62 -8.46
N ILE A 26 6.89 8.64 -7.72
CA ILE A 26 5.63 7.98 -8.03
C ILE A 26 4.55 8.55 -7.12
N GLY A 27 3.52 9.16 -7.72
CA GLY A 27 2.37 9.62 -6.97
C GLY A 27 1.54 8.45 -6.48
N TYR A 28 1.01 8.56 -5.26
CA TYR A 28 0.15 7.53 -4.68
C TYR A 28 -0.92 8.16 -3.79
N GLU A 29 -1.98 7.40 -3.54
CA GLU A 29 -3.02 7.76 -2.59
C GLU A 29 -2.79 6.96 -1.31
N GLU A 30 -2.65 7.66 -0.19
CA GLU A 30 -2.55 7.02 1.12
C GLU A 30 -3.95 6.80 1.69
N ILE A 31 -4.24 5.56 2.07
CA ILE A 31 -5.56 5.19 2.61
C ILE A 31 -5.36 4.64 4.01
N ASP A 32 -5.89 5.37 5.02
CA ASP A 32 -5.80 4.98 6.41
C ASP A 32 -6.92 4.00 6.74
N VAL A 33 -6.56 2.72 6.85
CA VAL A 33 -7.54 1.65 7.13
C VAL A 33 -7.97 1.60 8.60
N SER A 34 -7.27 2.32 9.48
CA SER A 34 -7.67 2.42 10.88
C SER A 34 -8.80 3.42 11.09
N ALA A 35 -8.95 4.37 10.16
CA ALA A 35 -9.97 5.41 10.23
C ALA A 35 -11.19 5.14 9.36
N ASP A 36 -11.09 4.19 8.43
CA ASP A 36 -12.14 3.92 7.44
C ASP A 36 -12.38 2.41 7.35
N LYS A 37 -13.53 1.97 7.86
CA LYS A 37 -13.89 0.55 7.87
C LYS A 37 -14.05 -0.01 6.45
N ASP A 38 -14.61 0.77 5.54
CA ASP A 38 -14.79 0.33 4.16
C ASP A 38 -13.45 0.10 3.49
N ALA A 39 -12.46 0.95 3.77
CA ALA A 39 -11.10 0.78 3.27
C ALA A 39 -10.45 -0.47 3.88
N ALA A 40 -10.69 -0.76 5.16
CA ALA A 40 -10.19 -1.97 5.80
C ALA A 40 -10.79 -3.23 5.15
N ASP A 41 -12.08 -3.21 4.85
CA ASP A 41 -12.75 -4.32 4.15
C ASP A 41 -12.19 -4.50 2.74
N GLU A 42 -11.91 -3.41 2.04
CA GLU A 42 -11.31 -3.41 0.70
C GLU A 42 -9.90 -4.00 0.75
N LEU A 43 -9.12 -3.63 1.76
CA LEU A 43 -7.78 -4.18 1.99
C LEU A 43 -7.83 -5.71 2.08
N VAL A 44 -8.74 -6.24 2.89
CA VAL A 44 -8.88 -7.69 3.06
C VAL A 44 -9.35 -8.36 1.77
N ALA A 45 -10.28 -7.75 1.06
CA ALA A 45 -10.78 -8.28 -0.20
C ALA A 45 -9.67 -8.37 -1.25
N LYS A 46 -8.78 -7.38 -1.29
CA LYS A 46 -7.68 -7.32 -2.27
C LYS A 46 -6.50 -8.22 -1.91
N SER A 47 -6.15 -8.29 -0.63
CA SER A 47 -4.91 -8.94 -0.20
C SER A 47 -5.12 -10.30 0.47
N GLY A 48 -6.35 -10.60 0.87
CA GLY A 48 -6.66 -11.85 1.57
C GLY A 48 -6.19 -11.87 3.02
N GLN A 49 -5.75 -10.74 3.57
CA GLN A 49 -5.26 -10.66 4.93
C GLN A 49 -5.40 -9.21 5.44
N ARG A 50 -5.15 -8.95 6.71
CA ARG A 50 -5.38 -7.65 7.35
C ARG A 50 -4.13 -6.81 7.58
N GLY A 51 -2.95 -7.35 7.30
CA GLY A 51 -1.70 -6.65 7.56
C GLY A 51 -1.48 -5.47 6.62
N VAL A 52 -0.77 -4.48 7.10
CA VAL A 52 -0.36 -3.30 6.33
C VAL A 52 1.17 -3.23 6.30
N PRO A 53 1.78 -2.61 5.29
CA PRO A 53 1.16 -1.94 4.15
C PRO A 53 0.67 -2.95 3.10
N VAL A 54 -0.34 -2.56 2.34
CA VAL A 54 -0.71 -3.21 1.10
C VAL A 54 -0.68 -2.14 0.01
N ILE A 55 -0.01 -2.43 -1.08
CA ILE A 55 0.17 -1.48 -2.17
C ILE A 55 -0.54 -2.03 -3.40
N ASP A 56 -1.43 -1.22 -3.97
CA ASP A 56 -2.16 -1.55 -5.19
C ASP A 56 -1.58 -0.70 -6.32
N ILE A 57 -0.90 -1.36 -7.26
CA ILE A 57 -0.28 -0.70 -8.42
C ILE A 57 -1.04 -1.15 -9.66
N ASP A 58 -1.96 -0.32 -10.14
CA ASP A 58 -2.83 -0.61 -11.30
C ASP A 58 -3.55 -1.96 -11.17
N GLY A 59 -3.99 -2.32 -9.97
CA GLY A 59 -4.65 -3.59 -9.71
C GLY A 59 -3.72 -4.72 -9.29
N ASN A 60 -2.41 -4.52 -9.35
CA ASN A 60 -1.43 -5.51 -8.87
C ASN A 60 -1.19 -5.31 -7.38
N ILE A 61 -1.41 -6.33 -6.59
CA ILE A 61 -1.38 -6.24 -5.13
C ILE A 61 -0.03 -6.71 -4.59
N VAL A 62 0.60 -5.85 -3.81
CA VAL A 62 1.84 -6.16 -3.09
C VAL A 62 1.54 -6.12 -1.59
N VAL A 63 1.75 -7.23 -0.92
CA VAL A 63 1.55 -7.35 0.53
C VAL A 63 2.87 -7.11 1.25
N GLY A 64 2.88 -6.12 2.13
CA GLY A 64 4.08 -5.75 2.85
C GLY A 64 4.99 -4.83 2.04
N PHE A 65 6.13 -4.46 2.63
CA PHE A 65 7.12 -3.65 1.96
C PHE A 65 8.12 -4.56 1.25
N ASP A 66 7.84 -4.87 0.01
CA ASP A 66 8.64 -5.75 -0.84
C ASP A 66 9.11 -4.96 -2.06
N LYS A 67 10.34 -4.46 -1.98
CA LYS A 67 10.91 -3.60 -3.03
C LYS A 67 10.95 -4.27 -4.39
N ASP A 68 11.38 -5.52 -4.44
CA ASP A 68 11.51 -6.25 -5.70
C ASP A 68 10.16 -6.42 -6.37
N ARG A 69 9.16 -6.73 -5.57
CA ARG A 69 7.82 -6.91 -6.10
C ARG A 69 7.20 -5.58 -6.54
N ILE A 70 7.41 -4.52 -5.76
CA ILE A 70 6.98 -3.17 -6.14
C ILE A 70 7.61 -2.79 -7.47
N ASP A 71 8.92 -2.97 -7.60
CA ASP A 71 9.66 -2.61 -8.81
C ASP A 71 9.17 -3.38 -10.03
N SER A 72 8.75 -4.62 -9.84
CA SER A 72 8.26 -5.46 -10.95
C SER A 72 6.99 -4.91 -11.59
N PHE A 73 6.24 -4.05 -10.89
CA PHE A 73 5.00 -3.45 -11.38
C PHE A 73 5.14 -1.98 -11.76
N LEU A 74 6.32 -1.40 -11.61
CA LEU A 74 6.57 0.01 -11.95
C LEU A 74 7.04 0.21 -13.38
#